data_769d207c2289030138919adf50a011f5
#
_entry.id   769d207c2289030138919adf50a011f5
#
_cell.length_a   1.000
_cell.length_b   1.000
_cell.length_c   1.000
_cell.angle_alpha   90.00
_cell.angle_beta   90.00
_cell.angle_gamma   90.00
#
_symmetry.space_group_name_H-M   'P 1'
#
loop_
_entity.id
_entity.type
_entity.pdbx_description
1 polymer ?
#
loop_
_entity_poly.entity_id
_entity_poly.type
_entity_poly.pdbx_seq_one_letter_code
_entity_poly.pdbx_strand_id
1 'polypeptide(L)'
;MPAYVSSWKFSIAVFYVLDMTPFYPVKSDLRYGKASVNKQSIYDKEELAAWIRLVMTPGIGIRTAHKLLTAYGLPQYVFETSYRELQRIVSQQIADAVYAPVSPAVSRQIELTEKWLEEPGNTILTLSDSAYPGTLLEISDPPLMLYVKGKSELLLSPSVAIVGSRNATTQGCLDAGEFAASLSDAGLTVVSGLALGIDAAAHRGALKGKGSTIAVIGTGADMVYPARNRELAHQIAREGCIVSEFPLGTKPLASNFPRRNRVISGLSAGILVVEAAARSGSLITAQTAIEQGREVFAVPGSIHSPLSRGCHELIRQGAKLVETSRDILEELKYYDSPNREDVCVQVSGGSSLQDDVLAEMGFDPVNADTLCERCQLDAATLNVALLDLEMAGNIECLPGGLYRRLVKPGT
;
A
#
# COMPACT_ATOMS: atom_id res chain seq x y z
N MET A 1 -39.60 22.60 34.95
CA MET A 1 -38.36 21.93 35.37
C MET A 1 -37.58 21.65 34.11
N PRO A 2 -36.36 22.18 33.98
CA PRO A 2 -35.66 22.23 32.68
C PRO A 2 -34.79 21.00 32.41
N ALA A 3 -34.66 20.72 31.12
CA ALA A 3 -33.86 19.73 30.47
C ALA A 3 -32.35 20.00 30.67
N TYR A 4 -31.59 18.97 31.01
CA TYR A 4 -30.13 18.98 30.97
C TYR A 4 -29.64 18.52 29.60
N VAL A 5 -29.10 19.47 28.85
CA VAL A 5 -28.29 19.20 27.66
C VAL A 5 -26.84 19.22 28.15
N SER A 6 -26.19 18.05 28.20
CA SER A 6 -24.76 17.95 28.48
C SER A 6 -23.95 18.08 27.20
N SER A 7 -23.35 19.26 27.02
CA SER A 7 -22.34 19.53 26.00
C SER A 7 -21.02 18.82 26.35
N TRP A 8 -20.60 17.90 25.52
CA TRP A 8 -19.23 17.39 25.57
C TRP A 8 -18.31 18.38 24.84
N LYS A 9 -17.59 19.19 25.62
CA LYS A 9 -16.48 19.97 25.12
C LYS A 9 -15.28 19.05 24.96
N PHE A 10 -14.85 18.86 23.73
CA PHE A 10 -13.54 18.29 23.45
C PHE A 10 -12.48 19.28 23.95
N SER A 11 -11.75 18.86 24.95
CA SER A 11 -10.56 19.54 25.45
C SER A 11 -9.42 19.22 24.49
N ILE A 12 -9.05 20.17 23.66
CA ILE A 12 -7.84 20.13 22.84
C ILE A 12 -6.67 20.30 23.81
N ALA A 13 -6.02 19.18 24.13
CA ALA A 13 -4.71 19.23 24.77
C ALA A 13 -3.69 19.66 23.71
N VAL A 14 -3.36 20.94 23.73
CA VAL A 14 -2.21 21.50 23.02
C VAL A 14 -0.95 20.92 23.68
N PHE A 15 -0.43 19.84 23.11
CA PHE A 15 0.92 19.39 23.43
C PHE A 15 1.89 20.27 22.63
N TYR A 16 2.74 20.95 23.36
CA TYR A 16 3.90 21.67 22.88
C TYR A 16 4.66 20.82 21.86
N VAL A 17 4.71 21.30 20.63
CA VAL A 17 5.70 20.87 19.64
C VAL A 17 7.01 21.46 20.11
N LEU A 18 7.77 20.69 20.88
CA LEU A 18 9.19 20.94 21.09
C LEU A 18 9.88 20.74 19.74
N ASP A 19 10.65 21.73 19.32
CA ASP A 19 11.59 21.74 18.21
C ASP A 19 12.32 20.39 18.09
N MET A 20 11.80 19.48 17.31
CA MET A 20 12.53 18.30 16.88
C MET A 20 13.26 18.65 15.57
N THR A 21 14.37 19.36 15.70
CA THR A 21 15.42 19.26 14.69
C THR A 21 15.76 17.78 14.51
N PRO A 22 15.93 17.29 13.27
CA PRO A 22 16.25 15.88 13.04
C PRO A 22 17.55 15.54 13.76
N PHE A 23 17.49 14.66 14.73
CA PHE A 23 18.59 14.25 15.61
C PHE A 23 19.63 13.35 14.91
N TYR A 24 19.51 13.17 13.61
CA TYR A 24 20.50 12.48 12.81
C TYR A 24 21.36 13.51 12.09
N PRO A 25 22.70 13.49 12.22
CA PRO A 25 23.56 14.40 11.50
C PRO A 25 23.45 14.11 10.00
N VAL A 26 22.65 14.92 9.30
CA VAL A 26 22.66 14.97 7.83
C VAL A 26 24.04 15.49 7.45
N LYS A 27 24.84 14.66 6.77
CA LYS A 27 26.10 15.10 6.16
C LYS A 27 25.80 16.14 5.09
N SER A 28 25.86 17.43 5.44
CA SER A 28 25.62 18.57 4.54
C SER A 28 26.90 19.09 3.88
N ASP A 29 27.88 18.26 3.53
CA ASP A 29 29.05 18.70 2.78
C ASP A 29 29.54 17.64 1.80
N LEU A 30 28.88 17.58 0.65
CA LEU A 30 29.52 17.05 -0.55
C LEU A 30 29.19 17.94 -1.75
N ARG A 31 30.16 18.81 -2.09
CA ARG A 31 30.18 19.56 -3.35
C ARG A 31 30.17 18.57 -4.51
N TYR A 32 29.10 18.58 -5.29
CA TYR A 32 29.03 17.85 -6.55
C TYR A 32 30.00 18.45 -7.57
N GLY A 33 31.21 17.88 -7.65
CA GLY A 33 32.08 17.98 -8.81
C GLY A 33 31.59 16.98 -9.83
N LYS A 34 31.40 17.39 -11.11
CA LYS A 34 31.19 16.51 -12.25
C LYS A 34 32.37 15.54 -12.38
N ALA A 35 32.22 14.32 -11.88
CA ALA A 35 33.15 13.22 -12.11
C ALA A 35 32.41 12.06 -12.78
N SER A 36 33.04 11.54 -13.83
CA SER A 36 32.63 10.37 -14.61
C SER A 36 32.25 9.21 -13.73
N VAL A 37 31.05 8.63 -13.99
CA VAL A 37 30.46 7.52 -13.26
C VAL A 37 31.30 6.26 -13.48
N ASN A 38 32.22 6.02 -12.58
CA ASN A 38 32.79 4.70 -12.35
C ASN A 38 31.88 3.99 -11.34
N LYS A 39 31.34 2.81 -11.71
CA LYS A 39 30.45 1.99 -10.87
C LYS A 39 31.20 1.47 -9.65
N GLN A 40 31.43 2.31 -8.64
CA GLN A 40 31.88 1.87 -7.31
C GLN A 40 30.66 1.88 -6.37
N SER A 41 30.52 0.86 -5.56
CA SER A 41 29.40 0.63 -4.64
C SER A 41 29.09 1.89 -3.84
N ILE A 42 27.83 2.33 -3.93
CA ILE A 42 27.30 3.53 -3.28
C ILE A 42 27.26 3.39 -1.74
N TYR A 43 27.46 2.18 -1.22
CA TYR A 43 27.39 1.85 0.20
C TYR A 43 28.79 1.56 0.76
N ASP A 44 29.05 2.13 1.94
CA ASP A 44 30.13 1.66 2.80
C ASP A 44 29.77 0.23 3.28
N LYS A 45 30.61 -0.74 2.91
CA LYS A 45 30.37 -2.16 3.25
C LYS A 45 30.32 -2.40 4.76
N GLU A 46 31.11 -1.67 5.52
CA GLU A 46 31.13 -1.78 6.97
C GLU A 46 29.82 -1.25 7.60
N GLU A 47 29.32 -0.12 7.08
CA GLU A 47 28.04 0.44 7.50
C GLU A 47 26.88 -0.52 7.17
N LEU A 48 26.81 -1.05 5.94
CA LEU A 48 25.80 -2.02 5.53
C LEU A 48 25.82 -3.27 6.41
N ALA A 49 27.02 -3.80 6.68
CA ALA A 49 27.19 -4.97 7.55
C ALA A 49 26.70 -4.70 8.98
N ALA A 50 26.94 -3.50 9.50
CA ALA A 50 26.47 -3.11 10.82
C ALA A 50 24.94 -2.98 10.88
N TRP A 51 24.29 -2.42 9.83
CA TRP A 51 22.83 -2.38 9.74
C TRP A 51 22.21 -3.79 9.69
N ILE A 52 22.74 -4.68 8.85
CA ILE A 52 22.27 -6.08 8.75
C ILE A 52 22.43 -6.80 10.08
N ARG A 53 23.59 -6.62 10.73
CA ARG A 53 23.86 -7.21 12.06
C ARG A 53 22.84 -6.73 13.08
N LEU A 54 22.51 -5.42 13.12
CA LEU A 54 21.54 -4.86 14.06
C LEU A 54 20.15 -5.47 13.85
N VAL A 55 19.68 -5.53 12.60
CA VAL A 55 18.36 -6.11 12.25
C VAL A 55 18.29 -7.59 12.60
N MET A 56 19.39 -8.34 12.50
CA MET A 56 19.42 -9.79 12.72
C MET A 56 19.85 -10.18 14.13
N THR A 57 20.21 -9.23 14.99
CA THR A 57 20.63 -9.57 16.37
C THR A 57 19.43 -10.10 17.17
N PRO A 58 19.50 -11.31 17.73
CA PRO A 58 18.38 -11.90 18.48
C PRO A 58 17.93 -11.03 19.65
N GLY A 59 16.60 -10.89 19.81
CA GLY A 59 16.02 -10.07 20.87
C GLY A 59 15.96 -8.57 20.59
N ILE A 60 16.62 -8.08 19.55
CA ILE A 60 16.49 -6.69 19.10
C ILE A 60 15.28 -6.57 18.17
N GLY A 61 14.14 -6.11 18.72
CA GLY A 61 13.00 -5.65 17.91
C GLY A 61 13.19 -4.20 17.47
N ILE A 62 12.32 -3.73 16.58
CA ILE A 62 12.39 -2.37 16.02
C ILE A 62 12.50 -1.31 17.12
N ARG A 63 11.66 -1.36 18.15
CA ARG A 63 11.67 -0.39 19.27
C ARG A 63 12.98 -0.39 20.04
N THR A 64 13.59 -1.56 20.23
CA THR A 64 14.88 -1.67 20.92
C THR A 64 16.00 -1.12 20.05
N ALA A 65 15.98 -1.44 18.75
CA ALA A 65 16.94 -0.89 17.81
C ALA A 65 16.86 0.65 17.74
N HIS A 66 15.65 1.22 17.69
CA HIS A 66 15.47 2.68 17.76
C HIS A 66 16.05 3.29 19.05
N LYS A 67 15.84 2.67 20.21
CA LYS A 67 16.44 3.13 21.47
C LYS A 67 17.97 3.14 21.40
N LEU A 68 18.56 2.10 20.84
CA LEU A 68 20.02 1.99 20.67
C LEU A 68 20.55 3.04 19.69
N LEU A 69 19.89 3.22 18.54
CA LEU A 69 20.28 4.24 17.55
C LEU A 69 20.10 5.67 18.08
N THR A 70 19.04 5.92 18.86
CA THR A 70 18.85 7.23 19.51
C THR A 70 19.98 7.54 20.52
N ALA A 71 20.48 6.52 21.21
CA ALA A 71 21.50 6.70 22.24
C ALA A 71 22.92 6.78 21.68
N TYR A 72 23.20 5.99 20.63
CA TYR A 72 24.59 5.81 20.15
C TYR A 72 24.79 6.26 18.69
N GLY A 73 23.75 6.60 17.97
CA GLY A 73 23.79 7.02 16.57
C GLY A 73 23.76 5.81 15.63
N LEU A 74 24.75 5.67 14.73
CA LEU A 74 24.77 4.63 13.72
C LEU A 74 25.05 3.24 14.33
N PRO A 75 24.63 2.14 13.66
CA PRO A 75 24.79 0.77 14.17
C PRO A 75 26.23 0.39 14.55
N GLN A 76 27.25 0.87 13.82
CA GLN A 76 28.65 0.59 14.16
C GLN A 76 28.98 1.05 15.59
N TYR A 77 28.51 2.22 15.99
CA TYR A 77 28.75 2.74 17.35
C TYR A 77 28.01 1.95 18.42
N VAL A 78 26.85 1.35 18.09
CA VAL A 78 26.18 0.42 19.00
C VAL A 78 27.06 -0.81 19.30
N PHE A 79 27.76 -1.35 18.29
CA PHE A 79 28.63 -2.51 18.45
C PHE A 79 30.02 -2.18 19.05
N GLU A 80 30.44 -0.93 19.01
CA GLU A 80 31.66 -0.42 19.63
C GLU A 80 31.45 0.02 21.10
N THR A 81 30.21 0.21 21.51
CA THR A 81 29.86 0.67 22.85
C THR A 81 30.22 -0.35 23.93
N SER A 82 30.67 0.11 25.09
CA SER A 82 31.03 -0.77 26.21
C SER A 82 29.81 -1.55 26.76
N TYR A 83 30.05 -2.79 27.23
CA TYR A 83 28.99 -3.64 27.79
C TYR A 83 28.21 -2.96 28.91
N ARG A 84 28.88 -2.19 29.79
CA ARG A 84 28.23 -1.46 30.89
C ARG A 84 27.31 -0.35 30.41
N GLU A 85 27.65 0.32 29.33
CA GLU A 85 26.81 1.38 28.74
C GLU A 85 25.59 0.76 28.08
N LEU A 86 25.74 -0.34 27.34
CA LEU A 86 24.60 -1.07 26.77
C LEU A 86 23.60 -1.51 27.84
N GLN A 87 24.07 -2.03 28.98
CA GLN A 87 23.19 -2.44 30.10
C GLN A 87 22.37 -1.31 30.72
N ARG A 88 22.74 -0.04 30.50
CA ARG A 88 21.94 1.11 30.95
C ARG A 88 20.68 1.33 30.11
N ILE A 89 20.67 0.83 28.87
CA ILE A 89 19.61 1.08 27.87
C ILE A 89 18.80 -0.18 27.59
N VAL A 90 19.46 -1.33 27.57
CA VAL A 90 18.84 -2.63 27.22
C VAL A 90 19.05 -3.66 28.33
N SER A 91 18.26 -4.74 28.30
CA SER A 91 18.44 -5.87 29.23
C SER A 91 19.78 -6.58 29.03
N GLN A 92 20.24 -7.28 30.06
CA GLN A 92 21.45 -8.09 30.00
C GLN A 92 21.43 -9.04 28.80
N GLN A 93 20.32 -9.73 28.56
CA GLN A 93 20.16 -10.66 27.45
C GLN A 93 20.40 -9.99 26.07
N ILE A 94 19.96 -8.75 25.90
CA ILE A 94 20.19 -7.99 24.67
C ILE A 94 21.65 -7.53 24.59
N ALA A 95 22.23 -7.06 25.70
CA ALA A 95 23.64 -6.69 25.74
C ALA A 95 24.55 -7.88 25.40
N ASP A 96 24.26 -9.08 25.91
CA ASP A 96 24.96 -10.31 25.57
C ASP A 96 24.84 -10.63 24.06
N ALA A 97 23.66 -10.45 23.48
CA ALA A 97 23.42 -10.68 22.05
C ALA A 97 24.18 -9.67 21.15
N VAL A 98 24.29 -8.40 21.56
CA VAL A 98 25.08 -7.37 20.86
C VAL A 98 26.57 -7.70 20.89
N TYR A 99 27.08 -8.18 22.04
CA TYR A 99 28.49 -8.54 22.24
C TYR A 99 28.87 -9.89 21.64
N ALA A 100 27.90 -10.73 21.31
CA ALA A 100 28.16 -12.00 20.68
C ALA A 100 28.92 -11.83 19.34
N PRO A 101 29.81 -12.73 19.00
CA PRO A 101 30.46 -12.74 17.68
C PRO A 101 29.42 -12.77 16.55
N VAL A 102 29.80 -12.21 15.42
CA VAL A 102 28.92 -12.24 14.21
C VAL A 102 28.65 -13.71 13.86
N SER A 103 27.36 -14.06 13.84
CA SER A 103 26.98 -15.45 13.54
C SER A 103 27.15 -15.75 12.04
N PRO A 104 27.37 -17.04 11.67
CA PRO A 104 27.46 -17.44 10.25
C PRO A 104 26.22 -17.07 9.43
N ALA A 105 25.05 -16.98 10.08
CA ALA A 105 23.82 -16.55 9.43
C ALA A 105 23.88 -15.06 9.05
N VAL A 106 24.40 -14.20 9.91
CA VAL A 106 24.59 -12.77 9.63
C VAL A 106 25.63 -12.58 8.52
N SER A 107 26.78 -13.27 8.59
CA SER A 107 27.82 -13.19 7.54
C SER A 107 27.26 -13.59 6.17
N ARG A 108 26.51 -14.70 6.12
CA ARG A 108 25.84 -15.12 4.88
C ARG A 108 24.84 -14.09 4.38
N GLN A 109 24.09 -13.45 5.27
CA GLN A 109 23.12 -12.43 4.87
C GLN A 109 23.81 -11.19 4.30
N ILE A 110 24.95 -10.79 4.85
CA ILE A 110 25.77 -9.70 4.31
C ILE A 110 26.22 -10.05 2.89
N GLU A 111 26.82 -11.21 2.67
CA GLU A 111 27.27 -11.67 1.35
C GLU A 111 26.12 -11.73 0.33
N LEU A 112 24.95 -12.27 0.73
CA LEU A 112 23.75 -12.32 -0.11
C LEU A 112 23.28 -10.92 -0.47
N THR A 113 23.30 -9.98 0.48
CA THR A 113 22.86 -8.61 0.25
C THR A 113 23.83 -7.85 -0.65
N GLU A 114 25.14 -8.00 -0.45
CA GLU A 114 26.14 -7.41 -1.35
C GLU A 114 25.96 -7.91 -2.78
N LYS A 115 25.81 -9.22 -2.97
CA LYS A 115 25.57 -9.81 -4.28
C LYS A 115 24.26 -9.31 -4.91
N TRP A 116 23.19 -9.19 -4.12
CA TRP A 116 21.91 -8.71 -4.60
C TRP A 116 21.98 -7.23 -5.04
N LEU A 117 22.80 -6.40 -4.38
CA LEU A 117 23.05 -5.01 -4.75
C LEU A 117 23.85 -4.84 -6.05
N GLU A 118 24.51 -5.89 -6.57
CA GLU A 118 25.18 -5.88 -7.86
C GLU A 118 24.16 -5.83 -9.03
N GLU A 119 22.92 -6.28 -8.80
CA GLU A 119 21.86 -6.23 -9.81
C GLU A 119 21.34 -4.80 -9.99
N PRO A 120 21.23 -4.30 -11.24
CA PRO A 120 20.71 -2.96 -11.50
C PRO A 120 19.29 -2.76 -10.96
N GLY A 121 19.05 -1.61 -10.34
CA GLY A 121 17.75 -1.26 -9.75
C GLY A 121 17.53 -1.81 -8.34
N ASN A 122 18.46 -2.58 -7.80
CA ASN A 122 18.43 -2.98 -6.41
C ASN A 122 19.18 -1.96 -5.55
N THR A 123 18.57 -1.56 -4.44
CA THR A 123 19.18 -0.64 -3.47
C THR A 123 18.69 -0.92 -2.06
N ILE A 124 19.40 -0.43 -1.07
CA ILE A 124 19.00 -0.44 0.33
C ILE A 124 18.84 1.00 0.80
N LEU A 125 17.80 1.25 1.56
CA LEU A 125 17.62 2.49 2.28
C LEU A 125 17.59 2.19 3.78
N THR A 126 18.40 2.90 4.52
CA THR A 126 18.46 2.83 5.99
C THR A 126 17.88 4.11 6.60
N LEU A 127 17.59 4.08 7.88
CA LEU A 127 17.08 5.27 8.60
C LEU A 127 18.05 6.47 8.54
N SER A 128 19.33 6.23 8.24
CA SER A 128 20.35 7.31 8.12
C SER A 128 20.37 7.96 6.75
N ASP A 129 19.70 7.35 5.75
CA ASP A 129 19.75 7.85 4.37
C ASP A 129 18.81 9.04 4.16
N SER A 130 19.28 10.07 3.48
CA SER A 130 18.46 11.22 3.11
C SER A 130 17.32 10.87 2.13
N ALA A 131 17.43 9.74 1.43
CA ALA A 131 16.41 9.20 0.54
C ALA A 131 15.39 8.31 1.27
N TYR A 132 15.52 8.12 2.60
CA TYR A 132 14.52 7.39 3.37
C TYR A 132 13.19 8.17 3.42
N PRO A 133 12.03 7.53 3.17
CA PRO A 133 10.74 8.23 3.10
C PRO A 133 10.40 8.96 4.41
N GLY A 134 10.22 10.28 4.34
CA GLY A 134 9.87 11.09 5.51
C GLY A 134 8.57 10.64 6.17
N THR A 135 7.58 10.23 5.38
CA THR A 135 6.30 9.69 5.87
C THR A 135 6.46 8.43 6.72
N LEU A 136 7.47 7.60 6.45
CA LEU A 136 7.78 6.43 7.29
C LEU A 136 8.46 6.81 8.59
N LEU A 137 9.15 7.94 8.68
CA LEU A 137 9.74 8.40 9.94
C LEU A 137 8.68 8.87 10.95
N GLU A 138 7.47 9.20 10.47
CA GLU A 138 6.36 9.65 11.31
C GLU A 138 5.64 8.51 12.05
N ILE A 139 5.78 7.26 11.59
CA ILE A 139 5.13 6.14 12.26
C ILE A 139 5.90 5.73 13.53
N SER A 140 5.21 5.10 14.49
CA SER A 140 5.77 4.73 15.81
C SER A 140 6.93 3.73 15.76
N ASP A 141 7.05 2.98 14.67
CA ASP A 141 8.00 1.89 14.49
C ASP A 141 8.52 1.80 13.05
N PRO A 142 9.19 2.85 12.53
CA PRO A 142 9.70 2.87 11.17
C PRO A 142 10.69 1.71 10.92
N PRO A 143 10.67 1.07 9.73
CA PRO A 143 11.65 0.05 9.37
C PRO A 143 13.08 0.58 9.48
N LEU A 144 13.98 -0.20 10.08
CA LEU A 144 15.39 0.21 10.21
C LEU A 144 16.10 0.25 8.85
N MET A 145 15.67 -0.62 7.95
CA MET A 145 16.25 -0.83 6.64
C MET A 145 15.18 -1.32 5.68
N LEU A 146 15.23 -0.85 4.44
CA LEU A 146 14.36 -1.26 3.35
C LEU A 146 15.19 -1.81 2.20
N TYR A 147 14.85 -3.01 1.75
CA TYR A 147 15.29 -3.57 0.47
C TYR A 147 14.37 -3.01 -0.62
N VAL A 148 14.92 -2.34 -1.60
CA VAL A 148 14.18 -1.63 -2.65
C VAL A 148 14.62 -2.15 -4.00
N LYS A 149 13.66 -2.54 -4.85
CA LYS A 149 13.91 -3.00 -6.22
C LYS A 149 13.08 -2.21 -7.21
N GLY A 150 13.73 -1.55 -8.17
CA GLY A 150 13.10 -0.70 -9.17
C GLY A 150 13.34 0.78 -8.92
N LYS A 151 12.32 1.59 -9.16
CA LYS A 151 12.38 3.06 -9.11
C LYS A 151 12.26 3.57 -7.68
N SER A 152 13.39 3.67 -6.96
CA SER A 152 13.43 4.11 -5.57
C SER A 152 12.93 5.54 -5.35
N GLU A 153 13.01 6.40 -6.37
CA GLU A 153 12.51 7.78 -6.33
C GLU A 153 10.99 7.86 -6.06
N LEU A 154 10.23 6.83 -6.39
CA LEU A 154 8.80 6.76 -6.09
C LEU A 154 8.50 6.79 -4.59
N LEU A 155 9.44 6.38 -3.75
CA LEU A 155 9.31 6.40 -2.29
C LEU A 155 9.24 7.82 -1.71
N LEU A 156 9.69 8.82 -2.47
CA LEU A 156 9.63 10.24 -2.09
C LEU A 156 8.42 10.96 -2.71
N SER A 157 7.66 10.26 -3.56
CA SER A 157 6.48 10.83 -4.21
C SER A 157 5.26 10.80 -3.31
N PRO A 158 4.35 11.78 -3.43
CA PRO A 158 3.05 11.71 -2.77
C PRO A 158 2.33 10.42 -3.14
N SER A 159 1.78 9.74 -2.14
CA SER A 159 1.23 8.40 -2.38
C SER A 159 -0.05 8.12 -1.61
N VAL A 160 -0.85 7.20 -2.14
CA VAL A 160 -2.09 6.70 -1.55
C VAL A 160 -2.11 5.17 -1.61
N ALA A 161 -2.53 4.52 -0.54
CA ALA A 161 -2.66 3.07 -0.54
C ALA A 161 -4.02 2.64 -1.08
N ILE A 162 -4.07 1.51 -1.80
CA ILE A 162 -5.31 0.84 -2.19
C ILE A 162 -5.22 -0.60 -1.72
N VAL A 163 -6.16 -1.01 -0.86
CA VAL A 163 -6.19 -2.35 -0.27
C VAL A 163 -7.60 -2.94 -0.29
N GLY A 164 -7.71 -4.26 -0.16
CA GLY A 164 -9.02 -4.88 -0.10
C GLY A 164 -8.99 -6.41 -0.06
N SER A 165 -10.09 -7.02 -0.49
CA SER A 165 -10.28 -8.45 -0.51
C SER A 165 -9.31 -9.17 -1.46
N ARG A 166 -8.77 -10.31 -1.00
CA ARG A 166 -8.00 -11.23 -1.88
C ARG A 166 -8.90 -12.02 -2.83
N ASN A 167 -10.15 -12.23 -2.42
CA ASN A 167 -11.20 -12.86 -3.22
C ASN A 167 -12.23 -11.79 -3.60
N ALA A 168 -11.75 -10.75 -4.28
CA ALA A 168 -12.56 -9.64 -4.74
C ALA A 168 -13.53 -10.09 -5.84
N THR A 169 -14.62 -9.34 -5.96
CA THR A 169 -15.52 -9.48 -7.11
C THR A 169 -14.85 -8.92 -8.37
N THR A 170 -15.37 -9.28 -9.54
CA THR A 170 -14.92 -8.70 -10.81
C THR A 170 -15.09 -7.18 -10.79
N GLN A 171 -16.24 -6.68 -10.30
CA GLN A 171 -16.48 -5.25 -10.17
C GLN A 171 -15.49 -4.59 -9.21
N GLY A 172 -15.24 -5.16 -8.03
CA GLY A 172 -14.25 -4.61 -7.10
C GLY A 172 -12.83 -4.55 -7.68
N CYS A 173 -12.46 -5.51 -8.53
CA CYS A 173 -11.19 -5.47 -9.26
C CYS A 173 -11.16 -4.35 -10.32
N LEU A 174 -12.28 -4.12 -11.03
CA LEU A 174 -12.42 -3.02 -11.99
C LEU A 174 -12.31 -1.69 -11.26
N ASP A 175 -13.10 -1.49 -10.21
CA ASP A 175 -13.09 -0.26 -9.41
C ASP A 175 -11.69 0.05 -8.86
N ALA A 176 -11.01 -0.94 -8.26
CA ALA A 176 -9.66 -0.76 -7.76
C ALA A 176 -8.66 -0.39 -8.85
N GLY A 177 -8.79 -0.97 -10.04
CA GLY A 177 -7.97 -0.65 -11.20
C GLY A 177 -8.19 0.77 -11.70
N GLU A 178 -9.44 1.25 -11.70
CA GLU A 178 -9.82 2.60 -12.14
C GLU A 178 -9.37 3.67 -11.17
N PHE A 179 -9.70 3.49 -9.89
CA PHE A 179 -9.20 4.39 -8.85
C PHE A 179 -7.68 4.51 -8.93
N ALA A 180 -6.99 3.37 -9.07
CA ALA A 180 -5.53 3.35 -9.18
C ALA A 180 -5.02 4.06 -10.42
N ALA A 181 -5.63 3.85 -11.60
CA ALA A 181 -5.24 4.51 -12.85
C ALA A 181 -5.46 6.02 -12.75
N SER A 182 -6.64 6.45 -12.32
CA SER A 182 -6.99 7.87 -12.19
C SER A 182 -6.11 8.61 -11.17
N LEU A 183 -5.85 8.01 -10.01
CA LEU A 183 -4.94 8.58 -9.00
C LEU A 183 -3.51 8.65 -9.49
N SER A 184 -3.06 7.61 -10.22
CA SER A 184 -1.73 7.59 -10.84
C SER A 184 -1.58 8.62 -11.96
N ASP A 185 -2.61 8.82 -12.79
CA ASP A 185 -2.63 9.87 -13.82
C ASP A 185 -2.59 11.28 -13.22
N ALA A 186 -3.21 11.46 -12.04
CA ALA A 186 -3.10 12.68 -11.26
C ALA A 186 -1.70 12.89 -10.65
N GLY A 187 -0.79 11.91 -10.74
CA GLY A 187 0.59 11.99 -10.24
C GLY A 187 0.81 11.39 -8.85
N LEU A 188 -0.20 10.77 -8.24
CA LEU A 188 -0.04 10.06 -6.98
C LEU A 188 0.52 8.65 -7.21
N THR A 189 1.50 8.24 -6.42
CA THR A 189 1.98 6.86 -6.43
C THR A 189 1.03 5.96 -5.66
N VAL A 190 0.59 4.86 -6.28
CA VAL A 190 -0.30 3.91 -5.62
C VAL A 190 0.50 2.87 -4.84
N VAL A 191 0.27 2.76 -3.55
CA VAL A 191 0.93 1.78 -2.67
C VAL A 191 -0.01 0.61 -2.41
N SER A 192 0.46 -0.64 -2.55
CA SER A 192 -0.32 -1.81 -2.19
C SER A 192 0.56 -2.99 -1.81
N GLY A 193 -0.06 -4.14 -1.48
CA GLY A 193 0.64 -5.25 -0.87
C GLY A 193 0.92 -6.44 -1.78
N LEU A 194 0.73 -6.33 -3.09
CA LEU A 194 0.92 -7.40 -4.06
C LEU A 194 0.11 -8.68 -3.79
N ALA A 195 -0.95 -8.62 -2.97
CA ALA A 195 -1.86 -9.73 -2.76
C ALA A 195 -2.74 -9.99 -4.00
N LEU A 196 -3.46 -11.11 -4.01
CA LEU A 196 -4.49 -11.37 -5.03
C LEU A 196 -5.66 -10.39 -4.87
N GLY A 197 -6.50 -10.26 -5.89
CA GLY A 197 -7.70 -9.44 -5.87
C GLY A 197 -7.39 -7.96 -5.97
N ILE A 198 -7.86 -7.15 -5.02
CA ILE A 198 -7.79 -5.68 -5.04
C ILE A 198 -6.37 -5.16 -5.21
N ASP A 199 -5.40 -5.67 -4.42
CA ASP A 199 -4.01 -5.21 -4.49
C ASP A 199 -3.43 -5.37 -5.91
N ALA A 200 -3.63 -6.54 -6.52
CA ALA A 200 -3.14 -6.81 -7.87
C ALA A 200 -3.82 -5.94 -8.93
N ALA A 201 -5.12 -5.67 -8.78
CA ALA A 201 -5.87 -4.79 -9.68
C ALA A 201 -5.38 -3.33 -9.55
N ALA A 202 -5.18 -2.86 -8.32
CA ALA A 202 -4.63 -1.54 -8.04
C ALA A 202 -3.25 -1.34 -8.69
N HIS A 203 -2.34 -2.31 -8.52
CA HIS A 203 -1.03 -2.23 -9.18
C HIS A 203 -1.13 -2.15 -10.70
N ARG A 204 -1.98 -2.99 -11.33
CA ARG A 204 -2.17 -2.97 -12.80
C ARG A 204 -2.76 -1.64 -13.28
N GLY A 205 -3.70 -1.06 -12.53
CA GLY A 205 -4.28 0.25 -12.83
C GLY A 205 -3.21 1.34 -12.75
N ALA A 206 -2.48 1.40 -11.64
CA ALA A 206 -1.48 2.43 -11.38
C ALA A 206 -0.31 2.43 -12.37
N LEU A 207 0.09 1.26 -12.86
CA LEU A 207 1.14 1.14 -13.89
C LEU A 207 0.77 1.78 -15.24
N LYS A 208 -0.51 2.10 -15.45
CA LYS A 208 -0.95 2.81 -16.67
C LYS A 208 -0.72 4.32 -16.59
N GLY A 209 -0.64 4.87 -15.37
CA GLY A 209 -0.51 6.30 -15.14
C GLY A 209 0.92 6.75 -14.79
N LYS A 210 1.11 8.05 -14.65
CA LYS A 210 2.42 8.70 -14.41
C LYS A 210 2.98 8.45 -13.00
N GLY A 211 2.12 8.32 -12.00
CA GLY A 211 2.49 8.11 -10.60
C GLY A 211 3.02 6.72 -10.31
N SER A 212 2.72 5.75 -11.20
CA SER A 212 3.16 4.36 -11.06
C SER A 212 2.75 3.72 -9.71
N THR A 213 3.51 2.73 -9.23
CA THR A 213 3.11 1.98 -8.04
C THR A 213 4.29 1.47 -7.21
N ILE A 214 4.05 1.34 -5.90
CA ILE A 214 4.95 0.71 -4.93
C ILE A 214 4.29 -0.56 -4.38
N ALA A 215 4.94 -1.70 -4.56
CA ALA A 215 4.52 -2.96 -3.95
C ALA A 215 5.33 -3.19 -2.66
N VAL A 216 4.67 -3.08 -1.51
CA VAL A 216 5.28 -3.47 -0.23
C VAL A 216 5.02 -4.95 -0.03
N ILE A 217 6.05 -5.76 0.20
CA ILE A 217 5.93 -7.22 0.29
C ILE A 217 6.28 -7.76 1.68
N GLY A 218 5.71 -8.92 2.03
CA GLY A 218 5.93 -9.60 3.32
C GLY A 218 6.97 -10.72 3.28
N THR A 219 7.79 -10.74 2.23
CA THR A 219 8.89 -11.70 1.99
C THR A 219 10.18 -10.94 1.75
N GLY A 220 11.32 -11.62 1.62
CA GLY A 220 12.54 -10.98 1.09
C GLY A 220 12.31 -10.44 -0.31
N ALA A 221 13.04 -9.38 -0.70
CA ALA A 221 12.91 -8.72 -2.00
C ALA A 221 13.35 -9.61 -3.19
N ASP A 222 13.99 -10.73 -2.90
CA ASP A 222 14.38 -11.81 -3.83
C ASP A 222 13.26 -12.82 -4.08
N MET A 223 12.12 -12.72 -3.38
CA MET A 223 11.05 -13.72 -3.43
C MET A 223 9.69 -13.10 -3.77
N VAL A 224 9.03 -13.63 -4.80
CA VAL A 224 7.67 -13.21 -5.19
C VAL A 224 6.62 -14.10 -4.54
N TYR A 225 5.70 -13.47 -3.81
CA TYR A 225 4.52 -14.12 -3.25
C TYR A 225 3.29 -13.21 -3.35
N PRO A 226 2.13 -13.70 -3.81
CA PRO A 226 1.87 -15.07 -4.30
C PRO A 226 2.46 -15.31 -5.71
N ALA A 227 2.74 -16.58 -6.03
CA ALA A 227 3.35 -16.95 -7.31
C ALA A 227 2.50 -16.53 -8.55
N ARG A 228 1.18 -16.45 -8.39
CA ARG A 228 0.26 -15.96 -9.44
C ARG A 228 0.53 -14.52 -9.87
N ASN A 229 1.12 -13.69 -9.01
CA ASN A 229 1.45 -12.29 -9.31
C ASN A 229 2.91 -12.12 -9.78
N ARG A 230 3.58 -13.20 -10.21
CA ARG A 230 5.00 -13.16 -10.61
C ARG A 230 5.25 -12.19 -11.77
N GLU A 231 4.45 -12.25 -12.81
CA GLU A 231 4.57 -11.35 -13.96
C GLU A 231 4.34 -9.90 -13.56
N LEU A 232 3.31 -9.64 -12.76
CA LEU A 232 3.02 -8.32 -12.21
C LEU A 232 4.19 -7.81 -11.33
N ALA A 233 4.77 -8.65 -10.49
CA ALA A 233 5.93 -8.28 -9.68
C ALA A 233 7.14 -7.90 -10.56
N HIS A 234 7.40 -8.64 -11.64
CA HIS A 234 8.46 -8.30 -12.59
C HIS A 234 8.17 -6.99 -13.34
N GLN A 235 6.92 -6.72 -13.67
CA GLN A 235 6.52 -5.46 -14.27
C GLN A 235 6.72 -4.30 -13.28
N ILE A 236 6.27 -4.45 -12.04
CA ILE A 236 6.48 -3.44 -10.98
C ILE A 236 7.96 -3.18 -10.75
N ALA A 237 8.81 -4.21 -10.75
CA ALA A 237 10.26 -4.03 -10.61
C ALA A 237 10.89 -3.22 -11.73
N ARG A 238 10.31 -3.20 -12.95
CA ARG A 238 10.81 -2.41 -14.10
C ARG A 238 10.20 -1.00 -14.15
N GLU A 239 8.92 -0.86 -13.87
CA GLU A 239 8.14 0.35 -14.11
C GLU A 239 7.72 1.07 -12.84
N GLY A 240 7.79 0.39 -11.71
CA GLY A 240 7.44 0.85 -10.37
C GLY A 240 8.54 0.55 -9.35
N CYS A 241 8.14 0.21 -8.13
CA CYS A 241 9.03 -0.08 -7.02
C CYS A 241 8.52 -1.25 -6.17
N ILE A 242 9.40 -2.17 -5.78
CA ILE A 242 9.12 -3.20 -4.78
C ILE A 242 9.91 -2.88 -3.52
N VAL A 243 9.27 -2.96 -2.36
CA VAL A 243 9.86 -2.64 -1.05
C VAL A 243 9.64 -3.78 -0.06
N SER A 244 10.68 -4.13 0.68
CA SER A 244 10.61 -5.08 1.78
C SER A 244 11.43 -4.63 2.99
N GLU A 245 10.91 -4.79 4.19
CA GLU A 245 11.68 -4.66 5.44
C GLU A 245 12.36 -5.97 5.86
N PHE A 246 12.11 -7.06 5.14
CA PHE A 246 12.58 -8.39 5.51
C PHE A 246 13.89 -8.75 4.80
N PRO A 247 14.84 -9.40 5.50
CA PRO A 247 16.07 -9.89 4.90
C PRO A 247 15.81 -10.79 3.69
N LEU A 248 16.75 -10.82 2.74
CA LEU A 248 16.69 -11.72 1.58
C LEU A 248 16.54 -13.18 2.03
N GLY A 249 15.79 -13.98 1.25
CA GLY A 249 15.48 -15.36 1.59
C GLY A 249 14.33 -15.52 2.59
N THR A 250 13.74 -14.44 3.11
CA THR A 250 12.60 -14.53 4.03
C THR A 250 11.36 -15.09 3.33
N LYS A 251 10.89 -16.25 3.82
CA LYS A 251 9.71 -16.95 3.28
C LYS A 251 8.41 -16.24 3.68
N PRO A 252 7.28 -16.49 2.95
CA PRO A 252 5.97 -15.94 3.29
C PRO A 252 5.44 -16.56 4.58
N LEU A 253 5.59 -15.86 5.69
CA LEU A 253 5.07 -16.21 7.00
C LEU A 253 3.83 -15.36 7.30
N ALA A 254 2.81 -15.98 7.92
CA ALA A 254 1.55 -15.29 8.24
C ALA A 254 1.78 -14.04 9.12
N SER A 255 2.75 -14.09 10.04
CA SER A 255 3.12 -12.98 10.92
C SER A 255 3.74 -11.77 10.20
N ASN A 256 4.31 -11.97 9.01
CA ASN A 256 4.96 -10.89 8.27
C ASN A 256 3.95 -9.94 7.61
N PHE A 257 2.76 -10.43 7.25
CA PHE A 257 1.77 -9.62 6.53
C PHE A 257 1.22 -8.46 7.37
N PRO A 258 0.83 -8.66 8.66
CA PRO A 258 0.45 -7.53 9.51
C PRO A 258 1.60 -6.53 9.75
N ARG A 259 2.82 -7.03 9.93
CA ARG A 259 4.01 -6.16 10.08
C ARG A 259 4.25 -5.32 8.83
N ARG A 260 4.15 -5.91 7.65
CA ARG A 260 4.26 -5.22 6.37
C ARG A 260 3.18 -4.14 6.19
N ASN A 261 1.94 -4.40 6.63
CA ASN A 261 0.82 -3.49 6.40
C ASN A 261 1.06 -2.08 6.99
N ARG A 262 1.79 -1.96 8.11
CA ARG A 262 2.16 -0.66 8.68
C ARG A 262 3.09 0.16 7.76
N VAL A 263 3.84 -0.53 6.90
CA VAL A 263 4.70 0.14 5.90
C VAL A 263 3.85 0.66 4.74
N ILE A 264 2.80 -0.08 4.34
CA ILE A 264 1.82 0.38 3.34
C ILE A 264 1.17 1.68 3.83
N SER A 265 0.59 1.67 5.03
CA SER A 265 -0.06 2.85 5.60
C SER A 265 0.94 3.98 5.87
N GLY A 266 2.14 3.65 6.36
CA GLY A 266 3.19 4.61 6.68
C GLY A 266 3.75 5.36 5.47
N LEU A 267 3.81 4.73 4.30
CA LEU A 267 4.22 5.38 3.07
C LEU A 267 3.14 6.33 2.52
N SER A 268 1.87 6.13 2.87
CA SER A 268 0.73 6.74 2.19
C SER A 268 0.13 7.90 2.99
N ALA A 269 -0.37 8.93 2.30
CA ALA A 269 -1.14 10.01 2.91
C ALA A 269 -2.55 9.55 3.33
N GLY A 270 -3.09 8.54 2.64
CA GLY A 270 -4.38 7.94 2.96
C GLY A 270 -4.51 6.53 2.39
N ILE A 271 -5.53 5.81 2.83
CA ILE A 271 -5.83 4.44 2.40
C ILE A 271 -7.24 4.31 1.86
N LEU A 272 -7.38 3.80 0.64
CA LEU A 272 -8.65 3.40 0.05
C LEU A 272 -8.89 1.90 0.28
N VAL A 273 -10.04 1.57 0.88
CA VAL A 273 -10.54 0.20 1.00
C VAL A 273 -11.67 -0.01 0.00
N VAL A 274 -11.44 -0.87 -1.00
CA VAL A 274 -12.42 -1.10 -2.08
C VAL A 274 -13.43 -2.16 -1.70
N GLU A 275 -12.99 -3.34 -1.27
CA GLU A 275 -13.84 -4.41 -0.77
C GLU A 275 -13.21 -5.04 0.48
N ALA A 276 -14.01 -5.23 1.52
CA ALA A 276 -13.56 -5.89 2.74
C ALA A 276 -14.70 -6.66 3.42
N ALA A 277 -14.51 -7.95 3.69
CA ALA A 277 -15.38 -8.67 4.61
C ALA A 277 -15.15 -8.17 6.06
N ALA A 278 -16.11 -8.39 6.95
CA ALA A 278 -16.08 -7.91 8.34
C ALA A 278 -14.84 -8.36 9.17
N ARG A 279 -14.12 -9.40 8.72
CA ARG A 279 -12.87 -9.88 9.34
C ARG A 279 -11.71 -9.91 8.36
N SER A 280 -11.65 -8.95 7.46
CA SER A 280 -10.60 -8.86 6.45
C SER A 280 -9.29 -8.30 7.03
N GLY A 281 -8.14 -8.80 6.53
CA GLY A 281 -6.83 -8.22 6.85
C GLY A 281 -6.65 -6.77 6.36
N SER A 282 -7.42 -6.34 5.37
CA SER A 282 -7.44 -4.94 4.90
C SER A 282 -8.00 -3.98 5.95
N LEU A 283 -8.93 -4.44 6.82
CA LEU A 283 -9.41 -3.63 7.95
C LEU A 283 -8.31 -3.40 8.99
N ILE A 284 -7.40 -4.36 9.19
CA ILE A 284 -6.23 -4.18 10.06
C ILE A 284 -5.34 -3.07 9.48
N THR A 285 -5.16 -3.02 8.16
CA THR A 285 -4.38 -1.98 7.51
C THR A 285 -5.04 -0.61 7.67
N ALA A 286 -6.37 -0.53 7.51
CA ALA A 286 -7.13 0.70 7.72
C ALA A 286 -7.04 1.18 9.19
N GLN A 287 -7.16 0.27 10.16
CA GLN A 287 -7.00 0.60 11.56
C GLN A 287 -5.60 1.11 11.88
N THR A 288 -4.55 0.47 11.32
CA THR A 288 -3.16 0.93 11.46
C THR A 288 -2.97 2.33 10.87
N ALA A 289 -3.64 2.63 9.75
CA ALA A 289 -3.61 3.95 9.12
C ALA A 289 -4.20 5.02 10.05
N ILE A 290 -5.35 4.75 10.67
CA ILE A 290 -5.97 5.65 11.66
C ILE A 290 -5.00 5.91 12.82
N GLU A 291 -4.35 4.86 13.35
CA GLU A 291 -3.36 4.97 14.43
C GLU A 291 -2.13 5.80 14.04
N GLN A 292 -1.80 5.82 12.74
CA GLN A 292 -0.72 6.61 12.15
C GLN A 292 -1.18 8.01 11.71
N GLY A 293 -2.44 8.40 11.94
CA GLY A 293 -2.98 9.70 11.56
C GLY A 293 -3.18 9.87 10.05
N ARG A 294 -3.39 8.78 9.31
CA ARG A 294 -3.65 8.79 7.88
C ARG A 294 -5.15 8.80 7.59
N GLU A 295 -5.55 9.43 6.48
CA GLU A 295 -6.93 9.43 6.03
C GLU A 295 -7.37 8.03 5.60
N VAL A 296 -8.63 7.68 5.87
CA VAL A 296 -9.22 6.41 5.46
C VAL A 296 -10.43 6.65 4.59
N PHE A 297 -10.41 6.04 3.41
CA PHE A 297 -11.46 6.08 2.41
C PHE A 297 -12.07 4.70 2.23
N ALA A 298 -13.37 4.62 1.98
CA ALA A 298 -14.02 3.35 1.72
C ALA A 298 -15.03 3.49 0.58
N VAL A 299 -14.96 2.53 -0.36
CA VAL A 299 -15.95 2.41 -1.44
C VAL A 299 -17.22 1.80 -0.84
N PRO A 300 -18.40 2.42 -1.01
CA PRO A 300 -19.66 1.84 -0.59
C PRO A 300 -20.00 0.61 -1.45
N GLY A 301 -20.98 -0.18 -1.03
CA GLY A 301 -21.47 -1.30 -1.80
C GLY A 301 -22.82 -1.78 -1.29
N SER A 302 -23.35 -2.84 -1.89
CA SER A 302 -24.64 -3.40 -1.48
C SER A 302 -24.63 -3.85 -0.01
N ILE A 303 -25.65 -3.50 0.77
CA ILE A 303 -25.83 -3.97 2.14
C ILE A 303 -25.97 -5.49 2.26
N HIS A 304 -26.29 -6.15 1.16
CA HIS A 304 -26.40 -7.60 1.06
C HIS A 304 -25.06 -8.28 0.74
N SER A 305 -24.06 -7.52 0.24
CA SER A 305 -22.75 -8.06 -0.07
C SER A 305 -21.91 -8.29 1.19
N PRO A 306 -21.44 -9.52 1.43
CA PRO A 306 -20.53 -9.80 2.54
C PRO A 306 -19.20 -9.02 2.44
N LEU A 307 -18.77 -8.67 1.21
CA LEU A 307 -17.52 -7.96 0.94
C LEU A 307 -17.63 -6.44 1.14
N SER A 308 -18.84 -5.89 1.26
CA SER A 308 -19.05 -4.48 1.55
C SER A 308 -19.18 -4.18 3.05
N ARG A 309 -19.37 -5.21 3.89
CA ARG A 309 -19.60 -5.04 5.33
C ARG A 309 -18.44 -4.35 6.06
N GLY A 310 -17.20 -4.65 5.66
CA GLY A 310 -16.03 -4.00 6.23
C GLY A 310 -15.92 -2.53 5.83
N CYS A 311 -16.22 -2.18 4.58
CA CYS A 311 -16.28 -0.80 4.11
C CYS A 311 -17.37 -0.02 4.86
N HIS A 312 -18.57 -0.60 5.04
CA HIS A 312 -19.64 0.03 5.80
C HIS A 312 -19.26 0.25 7.27
N GLU A 313 -18.50 -0.68 7.88
CA GLU A 313 -18.00 -0.51 9.23
C GLU A 313 -17.02 0.65 9.34
N LEU A 314 -16.08 0.75 8.40
CA LEU A 314 -15.13 1.88 8.32
C LEU A 314 -15.86 3.21 8.15
N ILE A 315 -16.87 3.28 7.26
CA ILE A 315 -17.68 4.50 7.04
C ILE A 315 -18.39 4.89 8.35
N ARG A 316 -18.99 3.94 9.08
CA ARG A 316 -19.61 4.23 10.39
C ARG A 316 -18.61 4.70 11.44
N GLN A 317 -17.34 4.32 11.32
CA GLN A 317 -16.25 4.75 12.21
C GLN A 317 -15.63 6.08 11.77
N GLY A 318 -16.12 6.69 10.69
CA GLY A 318 -15.68 7.99 10.23
C GLY A 318 -14.78 7.98 8.99
N ALA A 319 -14.56 6.82 8.36
CA ALA A 319 -13.88 6.79 7.06
C ALA A 319 -14.75 7.52 6.02
N LYS A 320 -14.11 8.30 5.16
CA LYS A 320 -14.81 9.03 4.10
C LYS A 320 -15.32 8.06 3.05
N LEU A 321 -16.63 8.10 2.80
CA LEU A 321 -17.23 7.42 1.66
C LEU A 321 -16.75 8.09 0.37
N VAL A 322 -16.28 7.28 -0.59
CA VAL A 322 -15.80 7.78 -1.88
C VAL A 322 -16.44 7.00 -3.02
N GLU A 323 -16.87 7.72 -4.04
CA GLU A 323 -17.45 7.18 -5.27
C GLU A 323 -16.53 7.41 -6.46
N THR A 324 -15.62 8.40 -6.35
CA THR A 324 -14.68 8.78 -7.40
C THR A 324 -13.27 9.04 -6.84
N SER A 325 -12.27 8.97 -7.70
CA SER A 325 -10.89 9.37 -7.35
C SER A 325 -10.80 10.85 -6.96
N ARG A 326 -11.71 11.68 -7.46
CA ARG A 326 -11.80 13.10 -7.13
C ARG A 326 -12.06 13.32 -5.64
N ASP A 327 -12.92 12.50 -5.01
CA ASP A 327 -13.22 12.60 -3.58
C ASP A 327 -11.96 12.41 -2.72
N ILE A 328 -11.03 11.54 -3.17
CA ILE A 328 -9.74 11.30 -2.53
C ILE A 328 -8.80 12.47 -2.74
N LEU A 329 -8.69 12.96 -3.99
CA LEU A 329 -7.81 14.07 -4.34
C LEU A 329 -8.22 15.36 -3.60
N GLU A 330 -9.51 15.63 -3.46
CA GLU A 330 -10.04 16.77 -2.71
C GLU A 330 -9.68 16.69 -1.23
N GLU A 331 -9.87 15.53 -0.59
CA GLU A 331 -9.55 15.35 0.82
C GLU A 331 -8.05 15.48 1.10
N LEU A 332 -7.22 14.89 0.25
CA LEU A 332 -5.77 14.98 0.37
C LEU A 332 -5.20 16.34 -0.06
N LYS A 333 -6.09 17.28 -0.49
CA LYS A 333 -5.71 18.63 -0.98
C LYS A 333 -4.67 18.56 -2.10
N TYR A 334 -4.76 17.54 -2.93
CA TYR A 334 -3.84 17.29 -4.03
C TYR A 334 -4.32 17.94 -5.34
N TYR A 335 -5.00 19.09 -5.22
CA TYR A 335 -5.40 19.90 -6.36
C TYR A 335 -4.37 21.02 -6.59
N ASP A 336 -3.44 20.79 -7.50
CA ASP A 336 -2.69 21.85 -8.16
C ASP A 336 -2.99 21.77 -9.65
N SER A 337 -4.08 22.39 -10.09
CA SER A 337 -4.21 23.11 -11.37
C SER A 337 -5.67 23.35 -11.77
N PRO A 338 -6.00 24.56 -12.19
CA PRO A 338 -7.30 24.91 -12.75
C PRO A 338 -7.33 24.56 -14.24
N ASN A 339 -7.44 23.30 -14.60
CA ASN A 339 -7.75 22.94 -15.98
C ASN A 339 -8.58 21.65 -15.98
N ARG A 340 -9.88 21.81 -15.83
CA ARG A 340 -10.84 20.74 -16.13
C ARG A 340 -12.03 21.31 -16.85
N GLU A 341 -12.05 21.02 -18.12
CA GLU A 341 -13.30 20.87 -18.84
C GLU A 341 -13.98 19.63 -18.29
N ASP A 342 -15.12 19.84 -17.62
CA ASP A 342 -16.08 18.78 -17.33
C ASP A 342 -16.50 18.20 -18.68
N VAL A 343 -15.94 17.05 -19.04
CA VAL A 343 -16.45 16.27 -20.15
C VAL A 343 -17.79 15.68 -19.69
N CYS A 344 -18.84 16.45 -19.82
CA CYS A 344 -20.18 15.92 -19.91
C CYS A 344 -20.22 15.05 -21.15
N VAL A 345 -20.13 13.74 -20.98
CA VAL A 345 -20.44 12.78 -22.04
C VAL A 345 -21.93 12.95 -22.33
N GLN A 346 -22.24 13.67 -23.41
CA GLN A 346 -23.56 13.64 -23.98
C GLN A 346 -23.75 12.23 -24.56
N VAL A 347 -24.60 11.47 -23.90
CA VAL A 347 -25.14 10.21 -24.46
C VAL A 347 -26.02 10.60 -25.64
N SER A 348 -25.43 10.60 -26.82
CA SER A 348 -26.16 10.74 -28.08
C SER A 348 -26.74 9.38 -28.48
N GLY A 349 -28.01 9.34 -28.50
CA GLY A 349 -29.00 8.39 -28.77
C GLY A 349 -28.82 7.33 -29.84
N GLY A 350 -29.41 6.23 -29.51
CA GLY A 350 -29.73 5.02 -30.28
C GLY A 350 -29.78 3.86 -29.30
N SER A 351 -30.93 3.69 -28.60
CA SER A 351 -31.10 2.54 -27.70
C SER A 351 -30.99 1.26 -28.53
N SER A 352 -29.93 0.49 -28.27
CA SER A 352 -29.82 -0.87 -28.78
C SER A 352 -30.54 -1.80 -27.81
N LEU A 353 -30.95 -3.01 -28.27
CA LEU A 353 -31.55 -4.00 -27.39
C LEU A 353 -30.66 -4.28 -26.15
N GLN A 354 -29.34 -4.25 -26.35
CA GLN A 354 -28.36 -4.43 -25.27
C GLN A 354 -28.42 -3.29 -24.26
N ASP A 355 -28.60 -2.02 -24.70
CA ASP A 355 -28.71 -0.88 -23.80
C ASP A 355 -29.98 -0.94 -22.95
N ASP A 356 -31.10 -1.40 -23.55
CA ASP A 356 -32.36 -1.59 -22.83
C ASP A 356 -32.24 -2.70 -21.77
N VAL A 357 -31.60 -3.84 -22.10
CA VAL A 357 -31.34 -4.93 -21.16
C VAL A 357 -30.42 -4.45 -20.02
N LEU A 358 -29.37 -3.67 -20.30
CA LEU A 358 -28.48 -3.13 -19.29
C LEU A 358 -29.21 -2.12 -18.38
N ALA A 359 -30.15 -1.32 -18.90
CA ALA A 359 -30.92 -0.37 -18.11
C ALA A 359 -31.85 -1.10 -17.12
N GLU A 360 -32.55 -2.14 -17.58
CA GLU A 360 -33.50 -2.91 -16.77
C GLU A 360 -32.78 -3.89 -15.79
N MET A 361 -31.53 -4.27 -16.08
CA MET A 361 -30.74 -5.15 -15.22
C MET A 361 -30.40 -4.45 -13.88
N GLY A 362 -30.12 -3.17 -13.89
CA GLY A 362 -29.59 -2.46 -12.73
C GLY A 362 -28.19 -2.93 -12.34
N PHE A 363 -27.81 -2.75 -11.07
CA PHE A 363 -26.44 -3.07 -10.57
C PHE A 363 -26.40 -4.28 -9.63
N ASP A 364 -27.52 -4.74 -9.11
CA ASP A 364 -27.61 -5.94 -8.28
C ASP A 364 -27.68 -7.20 -9.16
N PRO A 365 -27.18 -8.35 -8.65
CA PRO A 365 -27.31 -9.61 -9.35
C PRO A 365 -28.78 -9.98 -9.62
N VAL A 366 -29.10 -10.32 -10.85
CA VAL A 366 -30.47 -10.64 -11.30
C VAL A 366 -30.46 -11.94 -12.10
N ASN A 367 -31.54 -12.74 -12.03
CA ASN A 367 -31.69 -13.94 -12.82
C ASN A 367 -32.34 -13.63 -14.19
N ALA A 368 -32.18 -14.55 -15.15
CA ALA A 368 -32.70 -14.41 -16.49
C ALA A 368 -34.24 -14.29 -16.52
N ASP A 369 -34.94 -15.02 -15.65
CA ASP A 369 -36.43 -14.99 -15.63
C ASP A 369 -36.92 -13.60 -15.24
N THR A 370 -36.33 -12.99 -14.20
CA THR A 370 -36.67 -11.61 -13.81
C THR A 370 -36.34 -10.60 -14.91
N LEU A 371 -35.25 -10.81 -15.66
CA LEU A 371 -34.90 -9.94 -16.78
C LEU A 371 -35.88 -10.10 -17.95
N CYS A 372 -36.33 -11.33 -18.26
CA CYS A 372 -37.39 -11.54 -19.24
C CYS A 372 -38.64 -10.72 -18.89
N GLU A 373 -39.05 -10.76 -17.61
CA GLU A 373 -40.23 -10.00 -17.15
C GLU A 373 -40.01 -8.48 -17.25
N ARG A 374 -38.86 -7.97 -16.82
CA ARG A 374 -38.56 -6.53 -16.83
C ARG A 374 -38.42 -5.98 -18.25
N CYS A 375 -37.68 -6.68 -19.10
CA CYS A 375 -37.44 -6.26 -20.48
C CYS A 375 -38.58 -6.61 -21.43
N GLN A 376 -39.58 -7.40 -20.98
CA GLN A 376 -40.67 -7.93 -21.81
C GLN A 376 -40.15 -8.69 -23.03
N LEU A 377 -39.05 -9.44 -22.86
CA LEU A 377 -38.41 -10.24 -23.89
C LEU A 377 -38.69 -11.74 -23.67
N ASP A 378 -38.74 -12.50 -24.76
CA ASP A 378 -38.71 -13.94 -24.66
C ASP A 378 -37.31 -14.45 -24.28
N ALA A 379 -37.25 -15.66 -23.70
CA ALA A 379 -36.02 -16.23 -23.19
C ALA A 379 -34.93 -16.42 -24.25
N ALA A 380 -35.30 -16.67 -25.51
CA ALA A 380 -34.33 -16.88 -26.58
C ALA A 380 -33.66 -15.56 -26.97
N THR A 381 -34.43 -14.52 -27.15
CA THR A 381 -33.94 -13.15 -27.46
C THR A 381 -33.08 -12.60 -26.31
N LEU A 382 -33.52 -12.77 -25.05
CA LEU A 382 -32.75 -12.33 -23.89
C LEU A 382 -31.41 -13.08 -23.77
N ASN A 383 -31.38 -14.41 -23.97
CA ASN A 383 -30.16 -15.20 -23.88
C ASN A 383 -29.12 -14.75 -24.92
N VAL A 384 -29.55 -14.42 -26.15
CA VAL A 384 -28.64 -13.86 -27.17
C VAL A 384 -28.07 -12.52 -26.71
N ALA A 385 -28.92 -11.64 -26.21
CA ALA A 385 -28.49 -10.33 -25.73
C ALA A 385 -27.51 -10.45 -24.52
N LEU A 386 -27.80 -11.38 -23.58
CA LEU A 386 -26.92 -11.64 -22.45
C LEU A 386 -25.56 -12.21 -22.88
N LEU A 387 -25.53 -13.11 -23.85
CA LEU A 387 -24.29 -13.65 -24.40
C LEU A 387 -23.45 -12.55 -25.07
N ASP A 388 -24.08 -11.72 -25.88
CA ASP A 388 -23.41 -10.59 -26.53
C ASP A 388 -22.82 -9.62 -25.49
N LEU A 389 -23.59 -9.29 -24.44
CA LEU A 389 -23.16 -8.43 -23.35
C LEU A 389 -22.01 -9.02 -22.52
N GLU A 390 -22.04 -10.34 -22.29
CA GLU A 390 -20.97 -11.07 -21.61
C GLU A 390 -19.69 -11.09 -22.47
N MET A 391 -19.81 -11.38 -23.76
CA MET A 391 -18.68 -11.33 -24.70
C MET A 391 -18.08 -9.91 -24.83
N ALA A 392 -18.93 -8.90 -24.76
CA ALA A 392 -18.50 -7.49 -24.71
C ALA A 392 -17.92 -7.08 -23.34
N GLY A 393 -18.03 -7.95 -22.30
CA GLY A 393 -17.58 -7.69 -20.93
C GLY A 393 -18.38 -6.57 -20.24
N ASN A 394 -19.66 -6.42 -20.56
CA ASN A 394 -20.57 -5.46 -19.91
C ASN A 394 -21.34 -6.10 -18.77
N ILE A 395 -21.41 -7.43 -18.75
CA ILE A 395 -21.99 -8.21 -17.66
C ILE A 395 -21.08 -9.39 -17.31
N GLU A 396 -21.29 -10.00 -16.15
CA GLU A 396 -20.70 -11.29 -15.76
C GLU A 396 -21.79 -12.26 -15.32
N CYS A 397 -21.61 -13.55 -15.64
CA CYS A 397 -22.44 -14.63 -15.13
C CYS A 397 -21.89 -15.11 -13.77
N LEU A 398 -22.75 -15.12 -12.76
CA LEU A 398 -22.46 -15.56 -11.40
C LEU A 398 -22.96 -16.98 -11.16
N PRO A 399 -22.40 -17.71 -10.15
CA PRO A 399 -22.93 -19.00 -9.75
C PRO A 399 -24.43 -18.94 -9.41
N GLY A 400 -25.20 -19.91 -9.93
CA GLY A 400 -26.65 -19.95 -9.75
C GLY A 400 -27.45 -19.29 -10.88
N GLY A 401 -26.83 -18.97 -12.01
CA GLY A 401 -27.51 -18.38 -13.16
C GLY A 401 -27.94 -16.94 -12.98
N LEU A 402 -27.22 -16.22 -12.13
CA LEU A 402 -27.40 -14.80 -11.91
C LEU A 402 -26.46 -14.02 -12.83
N TYR A 403 -26.92 -12.88 -13.33
CA TYR A 403 -26.12 -11.95 -14.11
C TYR A 403 -25.95 -10.64 -13.34
N ARG A 404 -24.78 -10.03 -13.48
CA ARG A 404 -24.46 -8.74 -12.89
C ARG A 404 -23.87 -7.81 -13.93
N ARG A 405 -24.38 -6.59 -13.98
CA ARG A 405 -23.83 -5.53 -14.82
C ARG A 405 -22.43 -5.15 -14.31
N LEU A 406 -21.50 -5.00 -15.24
CA LEU A 406 -20.17 -4.46 -15.00
C LEU A 406 -20.15 -3.00 -15.49
N VAL A 407 -19.69 -2.10 -14.65
CA VAL A 407 -19.46 -0.71 -15.05
C VAL A 407 -18.06 -0.62 -15.61
N LYS A 408 -17.96 -0.18 -16.87
CA LYS A 408 -16.66 0.16 -17.46
C LYS A 408 -16.37 1.63 -17.25
N PRO A 409 -15.13 1.99 -16.95
CA PRO A 409 -14.72 3.38 -16.83
C PRO A 409 -14.97 4.13 -18.14
N GLY A 410 -15.56 5.30 -18.05
CA GLY A 410 -15.73 6.22 -19.19
C GLY A 410 -16.92 5.93 -20.13
N THR A 411 -17.93 5.15 -19.70
CA THR A 411 -19.24 5.09 -20.36
C THR A 411 -20.30 5.81 -19.61
#